data_2a8fdd53a9d635d07d96146f457344b3
#
_entry.id   2a8fdd53a9d635d07d96146f457344b3
#
_cell.length_a   1.000
_cell.length_b   1.000
_cell.length_c   1.000
_cell.angle_alpha   90.00
_cell.angle_beta   90.00
_cell.angle_gamma   90.00
#
_symmetry.space_group_name_H-M   'P 1'
#
loop_
_entity.id
_entity.type
_entity.pdbx_description
1 polymer ?
#
loop_
_entity_poly.entity_id
_entity_poly.type
_entity_poly.pdbx_seq_one_letter_code
_entity_poly.pdbx_strand_id
1 'polypeptide(L)'
;MDKCQDKEVAFFGKITAGITHELKNVLAIIRESSGLMGDIISISPEAVIKYQEKIQNSMVRIKDQIERGVNLTDRLNKFAHSTDETLSKIDLQETIEQLVTLAQRFARLKHVVLKTVPPSQEGQPVTLVTRHVQLLMALFASLECCFTVMSAGGEINIGIRKNKGKNAVHVVCKGDLPGQSEFVRNISESENWAALQEISACLEGSANLDETEHCIVLMFPEKISR
;
A
#
# COMPACT_ATOMS: atom_id res chain seq x y z
N MET A 1 12.33 -26.37 5.48
CA MET A 1 11.66 -25.26 4.76
C MET A 1 12.41 -24.00 5.13
N ASP A 2 12.72 -23.19 4.14
CA ASP A 2 13.52 -21.97 4.34
C ASP A 2 12.64 -20.93 5.06
N LYS A 3 13.12 -20.35 6.18
CA LYS A 3 12.39 -19.33 6.96
C LYS A 3 11.90 -18.15 6.09
N CYS A 4 12.54 -17.94 4.95
CA CYS A 4 12.16 -16.89 4.01
C CYS A 4 10.87 -17.26 3.25
N GLN A 5 10.71 -18.52 2.83
CA GLN A 5 9.51 -18.99 2.13
C GLN A 5 8.26 -18.93 3.03
N ASP A 6 8.37 -19.27 4.30
CA ASP A 6 7.25 -19.19 5.25
C ASP A 6 6.77 -17.73 5.41
N LYS A 7 7.70 -16.77 5.44
CA LYS A 7 7.38 -15.32 5.49
C LYS A 7 6.72 -14.83 4.21
N GLU A 8 7.18 -15.28 3.05
CA GLU A 8 6.57 -14.95 1.76
C GLU A 8 5.12 -15.46 1.69
N VAL A 9 4.88 -16.72 2.05
CA VAL A 9 3.53 -17.31 2.09
C VAL A 9 2.62 -16.54 3.05
N ALA A 10 3.10 -16.20 4.24
CA ALA A 10 2.35 -15.40 5.20
C ALA A 10 2.02 -14.00 4.66
N PHE A 11 2.97 -13.35 3.99
CA PHE A 11 2.76 -12.07 3.34
C PHE A 11 1.72 -12.15 2.23
N PHE A 12 1.80 -13.15 1.34
CA PHE A 12 0.80 -13.40 0.30
C PHE A 12 -0.60 -13.59 0.90
N GLY A 13 -0.72 -14.41 1.94
CA GLY A 13 -1.98 -14.62 2.66
C GLY A 13 -2.55 -13.32 3.22
N LYS A 14 -1.69 -12.48 3.83
CA LYS A 14 -2.07 -11.21 4.43
C LYS A 14 -2.59 -10.21 3.37
N ILE A 15 -1.87 -10.03 2.28
CA ILE A 15 -2.27 -9.14 1.19
C ILE A 15 -3.55 -9.64 0.51
N THR A 16 -3.62 -10.93 0.17
CA THR A 16 -4.81 -11.53 -0.48
C THR A 16 -6.05 -11.38 0.40
N ALA A 17 -5.95 -11.63 1.70
CA ALA A 17 -7.06 -11.43 2.64
C ALA A 17 -7.48 -9.96 2.69
N GLY A 18 -6.53 -9.02 2.66
CA GLY A 18 -6.78 -7.59 2.59
C GLY A 18 -7.59 -7.21 1.35
N ILE A 19 -7.13 -7.60 0.17
CA ILE A 19 -7.79 -7.29 -1.12
C ILE A 19 -9.15 -7.96 -1.23
N THR A 20 -9.28 -9.23 -0.83
CA THR A 20 -10.57 -9.94 -0.86
C THR A 20 -11.62 -9.23 -0.02
N HIS A 21 -11.23 -8.70 1.15
CA HIS A 21 -12.15 -7.92 1.97
C HIS A 21 -12.56 -6.59 1.30
N GLU A 22 -11.63 -5.91 0.62
CA GLU A 22 -11.92 -4.71 -0.15
C GLU A 22 -12.88 -4.98 -1.31
N LEU A 23 -12.69 -6.09 -2.04
CA LEU A 23 -13.59 -6.51 -3.11
C LEU A 23 -15.00 -6.81 -2.56
N LYS A 24 -15.10 -7.45 -1.38
CA LYS A 24 -16.39 -7.64 -0.71
C LYS A 24 -17.08 -6.32 -0.39
N ASN A 25 -16.34 -5.29 0.04
CA ASN A 25 -16.87 -3.95 0.30
C ASN A 25 -17.36 -3.28 -0.99
N VAL A 26 -16.60 -3.38 -2.08
CA VAL A 26 -17.01 -2.90 -3.42
C VAL A 26 -18.33 -3.53 -3.83
N LEU A 27 -18.44 -4.85 -3.76
CA LEU A 27 -19.66 -5.59 -4.12
C LEU A 27 -20.84 -5.25 -3.20
N ALA A 28 -20.61 -5.03 -1.91
CA ALA A 28 -21.64 -4.63 -0.96
C ALA A 28 -22.25 -3.26 -1.32
N ILE A 29 -21.39 -2.29 -1.68
CA ILE A 29 -21.82 -0.93 -2.09
C ILE A 29 -22.61 -1.01 -3.42
N ILE A 30 -22.15 -1.80 -4.38
CA ILE A 30 -22.88 -2.02 -5.66
C ILE A 30 -24.26 -2.59 -5.38
N ARG A 31 -24.34 -3.63 -4.54
CA ARG A 31 -25.61 -4.28 -4.15
C ARG A 31 -26.57 -3.32 -3.46
N GLU A 32 -26.07 -2.52 -2.51
CA GLU A 32 -26.87 -1.52 -1.78
C GLU A 32 -27.42 -0.45 -2.73
N SER A 33 -26.54 0.10 -3.61
CA SER A 33 -26.94 1.13 -4.57
C SER A 33 -27.94 0.60 -5.61
N SER A 34 -27.75 -0.62 -6.09
CA SER A 34 -28.68 -1.29 -7.00
C SER A 34 -30.03 -1.61 -6.33
N GLY A 35 -30.01 -2.06 -5.06
CA GLY A 35 -31.20 -2.30 -4.27
C GLY A 35 -32.04 -1.03 -4.10
N LEU A 36 -31.40 0.10 -3.71
CA LEU A 36 -32.08 1.38 -3.59
C LEU A 36 -32.78 1.81 -4.90
N MET A 37 -32.12 1.63 -6.03
CA MET A 37 -32.73 1.92 -7.35
C MET A 37 -33.93 1.01 -7.61
N GLY A 38 -33.80 -0.29 -7.33
CA GLY A 38 -34.91 -1.25 -7.48
C GLY A 38 -36.10 -0.88 -6.61
N ASP A 39 -35.88 -0.50 -5.37
CA ASP A 39 -36.93 -0.07 -4.45
C ASP A 39 -37.66 1.17 -4.98
N ILE A 40 -36.95 2.19 -5.46
CA ILE A 40 -37.53 3.42 -6.02
C ILE A 40 -38.38 3.08 -7.25
N ILE A 41 -37.88 2.24 -8.15
CA ILE A 41 -38.56 1.86 -9.40
C ILE A 41 -39.87 1.05 -9.11
N SER A 42 -39.87 0.24 -8.05
CA SER A 42 -41.00 -0.60 -7.68
C SER A 42 -42.15 0.13 -6.96
N ILE A 43 -41.93 1.37 -6.46
CA ILE A 43 -42.98 2.14 -5.76
C ILE A 43 -44.03 2.64 -6.77
N SER A 44 -43.67 3.45 -7.72
CA SER A 44 -44.54 3.96 -8.80
C SER A 44 -43.71 4.70 -9.87
N PRO A 45 -44.26 4.91 -11.08
CA PRO A 45 -43.61 5.75 -12.10
C PRO A 45 -43.31 7.18 -11.63
N GLU A 46 -44.18 7.76 -10.82
CA GLU A 46 -44.03 9.11 -10.26
C GLU A 46 -42.84 9.16 -9.27
N ALA A 47 -42.57 8.06 -8.56
CA ALA A 47 -41.43 7.94 -7.67
C ALA A 47 -40.11 8.00 -8.45
N VAL A 48 -40.02 7.45 -9.63
CA VAL A 48 -38.85 7.52 -10.50
C VAL A 48 -38.51 8.98 -10.85
N ILE A 49 -39.54 9.76 -11.22
CA ILE A 49 -39.36 11.19 -11.53
C ILE A 49 -38.94 11.96 -10.27
N LYS A 50 -39.64 11.75 -9.15
CA LYS A 50 -39.38 12.40 -7.88
C LYS A 50 -37.96 12.15 -7.33
N TYR A 51 -37.44 10.95 -7.54
CA TYR A 51 -36.13 10.51 -7.01
C TYR A 51 -35.08 10.32 -8.10
N GLN A 52 -35.23 10.94 -9.26
CA GLN A 52 -34.31 10.83 -10.41
C GLN A 52 -32.86 11.11 -10.01
N GLU A 53 -32.62 12.16 -9.21
CA GLU A 53 -31.27 12.49 -8.72
C GLU A 53 -30.66 11.36 -7.87
N LYS A 54 -31.46 10.71 -7.00
CA LYS A 54 -30.98 9.57 -6.20
C LYS A 54 -30.63 8.37 -7.07
N ILE A 55 -31.39 8.11 -8.13
CA ILE A 55 -31.10 7.06 -9.10
C ILE A 55 -29.78 7.38 -9.82
N GLN A 56 -29.61 8.60 -10.33
CA GLN A 56 -28.38 9.03 -11.00
C GLN A 56 -27.16 8.90 -10.08
N ASN A 57 -27.24 9.36 -8.83
CA ASN A 57 -26.17 9.26 -7.84
C ASN A 57 -25.84 7.77 -7.53
N SER A 58 -26.85 6.89 -7.49
CA SER A 58 -26.62 5.45 -7.30
C SER A 58 -25.91 4.83 -8.49
N MET A 59 -26.25 5.23 -9.72
CA MET A 59 -25.56 4.77 -10.95
C MET A 59 -24.09 5.22 -10.98
N VAL A 60 -23.81 6.49 -10.64
CA VAL A 60 -22.43 7.01 -10.54
C VAL A 60 -21.66 6.20 -9.49
N ARG A 61 -22.25 6.02 -8.30
CA ARG A 61 -21.62 5.24 -7.22
C ARG A 61 -21.31 3.80 -7.65
N ILE A 62 -22.21 3.15 -8.39
CA ILE A 62 -21.96 1.80 -8.93
C ILE A 62 -20.79 1.83 -9.90
N LYS A 63 -20.76 2.79 -10.84
CA LYS A 63 -19.67 2.91 -11.81
C LYS A 63 -18.32 3.09 -11.13
N ASP A 64 -18.22 3.99 -10.16
CA ASP A 64 -16.99 4.24 -9.40
C ASP A 64 -16.52 2.98 -8.65
N GLN A 65 -17.49 2.20 -8.09
CA GLN A 65 -17.13 0.96 -7.42
C GLN A 65 -16.68 -0.13 -8.39
N ILE A 66 -17.24 -0.20 -9.59
CA ILE A 66 -16.77 -1.13 -10.64
C ILE A 66 -15.34 -0.79 -11.04
N GLU A 67 -15.03 0.48 -11.34
CA GLU A 67 -13.67 0.93 -11.69
C GLU A 67 -12.68 0.63 -10.56
N ARG A 68 -13.09 0.85 -9.31
CA ARG A 68 -12.28 0.49 -8.15
C ARG A 68 -12.05 -1.02 -8.05
N GLY A 69 -13.08 -1.84 -8.28
CA GLY A 69 -12.98 -3.31 -8.25
C GLY A 69 -12.03 -3.84 -9.31
N VAL A 70 -12.12 -3.33 -10.55
CA VAL A 70 -11.20 -3.65 -11.64
C VAL A 70 -9.76 -3.32 -11.24
N ASN A 71 -9.51 -2.11 -10.73
CA ASN A 71 -8.17 -1.69 -10.32
C ASN A 71 -7.58 -2.59 -9.21
N LEU A 72 -8.39 -2.96 -8.20
CA LEU A 72 -7.98 -3.90 -7.15
C LEU A 72 -7.62 -5.28 -7.72
N THR A 73 -8.41 -5.78 -8.68
CA THR A 73 -8.17 -7.07 -9.32
C THR A 73 -6.90 -7.06 -10.16
N ASP A 74 -6.66 -6.00 -10.94
CA ASP A 74 -5.45 -5.84 -11.75
C ASP A 74 -4.19 -5.79 -10.86
N ARG A 75 -4.26 -5.08 -9.73
CA ARG A 75 -3.15 -5.00 -8.77
C ARG A 75 -2.89 -6.33 -8.09
N LEU A 76 -3.96 -7.07 -7.74
CA LEU A 76 -3.82 -8.42 -7.18
C LEU A 76 -3.21 -9.38 -8.19
N ASN A 77 -3.61 -9.30 -9.46
CA ASN A 77 -3.06 -10.12 -10.52
C ASN A 77 -1.56 -9.85 -10.74
N LYS A 78 -1.17 -8.56 -10.84
CA LYS A 78 0.25 -8.17 -10.90
C LYS A 78 1.03 -8.68 -9.67
N PHE A 79 0.43 -8.60 -8.48
CA PHE A 79 1.04 -9.14 -7.26
C PHE A 79 1.20 -10.65 -7.30
N ALA A 80 0.21 -11.41 -7.79
CA ALA A 80 0.31 -12.85 -7.93
C ALA A 80 1.45 -13.27 -8.87
N HIS A 81 1.64 -12.55 -9.98
CA HIS A 81 2.72 -12.80 -10.94
C HIS A 81 4.11 -12.31 -10.50
N SER A 82 4.20 -11.60 -9.38
CA SER A 82 5.50 -11.13 -8.87
C SER A 82 6.44 -12.26 -8.40
N THR A 83 5.92 -13.49 -8.27
CA THR A 83 6.68 -14.69 -7.91
C THR A 83 7.22 -15.46 -9.12
N ASP A 84 6.80 -15.15 -10.34
CA ASP A 84 7.12 -15.94 -11.54
C ASP A 84 8.61 -15.92 -11.87
N GLU A 85 9.31 -14.85 -11.49
CA GLU A 85 10.75 -14.69 -11.67
C GLU A 85 11.46 -14.46 -10.34
N THR A 86 12.55 -15.19 -10.12
CA THR A 86 13.38 -15.00 -8.91
C THR A 86 14.02 -13.62 -8.86
N LEU A 87 14.46 -13.10 -10.01
CA LEU A 87 15.01 -11.76 -10.20
C LEU A 87 14.33 -11.12 -11.39
N SER A 88 13.73 -9.96 -11.17
CA SER A 88 13.09 -9.18 -12.23
C SER A 88 13.60 -7.75 -12.27
N LYS A 89 13.56 -7.15 -13.45
CA LYS A 89 13.80 -5.70 -13.60
C LYS A 89 12.47 -4.99 -13.34
N ILE A 90 12.45 -4.18 -12.32
CA ILE A 90 11.24 -3.48 -11.85
C ILE A 90 11.42 -1.97 -11.87
N ASP A 91 10.32 -1.25 -12.04
CA ASP A 91 10.22 0.18 -11.75
C ASP A 91 9.86 0.36 -10.27
N LEU A 92 10.71 1.10 -9.54
CA LEU A 92 10.53 1.29 -8.09
C LEU A 92 9.30 2.14 -7.78
N GLN A 93 8.98 3.14 -8.62
CA GLN A 93 7.80 3.99 -8.43
C GLN A 93 6.52 3.17 -8.65
N GLU A 94 6.46 2.38 -9.71
CA GLU A 94 5.31 1.49 -9.98
C GLU A 94 5.12 0.47 -8.84
N THR A 95 6.22 -0.04 -8.29
CA THR A 95 6.19 -0.98 -7.15
C THR A 95 5.63 -0.30 -5.88
N ILE A 96 6.03 0.95 -5.61
CA ILE A 96 5.48 1.74 -4.49
C ILE A 96 3.98 1.98 -4.69
N GLU A 97 3.53 2.36 -5.87
CA GLU A 97 2.11 2.60 -6.18
C GLU A 97 1.28 1.32 -6.04
N GLN A 98 1.83 0.19 -6.50
CA GLN A 98 1.24 -1.12 -6.29
C GLN A 98 1.07 -1.41 -4.80
N LEU A 99 2.14 -1.27 -4.01
CA LEU A 99 2.10 -1.50 -2.57
C LEU A 99 1.07 -0.61 -1.88
N VAL A 100 1.06 0.69 -2.16
CA VAL A 100 0.12 1.64 -1.55
C VAL A 100 -1.32 1.21 -1.81
N THR A 101 -1.63 0.76 -3.03
CA THR A 101 -2.96 0.25 -3.37
C THR A 101 -3.31 -1.01 -2.55
N LEU A 102 -2.37 -1.97 -2.44
CA LEU A 102 -2.55 -3.20 -1.67
C LEU A 102 -2.66 -2.95 -0.15
N ALA A 103 -1.98 -1.90 0.34
CA ALA A 103 -1.92 -1.56 1.76
C ALA A 103 -3.04 -0.62 2.25
N GLN A 104 -3.89 -0.06 1.36
CA GLN A 104 -4.94 0.90 1.73
C GLN A 104 -5.88 0.42 2.84
N ARG A 105 -6.22 -0.87 2.85
CA ARG A 105 -7.05 -1.44 3.90
C ARG A 105 -6.39 -1.36 5.27
N PHE A 106 -5.10 -1.67 5.34
CA PHE A 106 -4.35 -1.65 6.61
C PHE A 106 -4.23 -0.23 7.16
N ALA A 107 -4.00 0.77 6.28
CA ALA A 107 -4.01 2.17 6.65
C ALA A 107 -5.39 2.63 7.19
N ARG A 108 -6.48 2.23 6.52
CA ARG A 108 -7.84 2.55 6.98
C ARG A 108 -8.19 1.93 8.33
N LEU A 109 -7.74 0.70 8.60
CA LEU A 109 -7.94 0.05 9.91
C LEU A 109 -7.22 0.78 11.04
N LYS A 110 -6.19 1.54 10.72
CA LYS A 110 -5.44 2.40 11.65
C LYS A 110 -5.94 3.86 11.62
N HIS A 111 -6.96 4.16 10.82
CA HIS A 111 -7.44 5.52 10.58
C HIS A 111 -6.33 6.48 10.10
N VAL A 112 -5.40 5.99 9.27
CA VAL A 112 -4.26 6.71 8.72
C VAL A 112 -4.43 6.85 7.20
N VAL A 113 -4.04 7.99 6.66
CA VAL A 113 -4.01 8.25 5.22
C VAL A 113 -2.67 7.80 4.67
N LEU A 114 -2.68 6.92 3.66
CA LEU A 114 -1.48 6.44 2.98
C LEU A 114 -1.43 6.99 1.55
N LYS A 115 -0.35 7.70 1.21
CA LYS A 115 -0.16 8.36 -0.10
C LYS A 115 1.20 8.04 -0.70
N THR A 116 1.23 8.00 -2.04
CA THR A 116 2.48 8.08 -2.79
C THR A 116 2.90 9.53 -2.99
N VAL A 117 4.20 9.77 -2.94
CA VAL A 117 4.79 11.05 -3.34
C VAL A 117 5.46 10.86 -4.70
N PRO A 118 5.08 11.64 -5.73
CA PRO A 118 5.76 11.56 -7.02
C PRO A 118 7.24 11.93 -6.87
N PRO A 119 8.12 11.39 -7.73
CA PRO A 119 9.54 11.71 -7.71
C PRO A 119 9.77 13.22 -7.82
N SER A 120 10.71 13.75 -7.06
CA SER A 120 10.99 15.21 -6.98
C SER A 120 11.57 15.80 -8.26
N GLN A 121 11.91 15.01 -9.26
CA GLN A 121 12.42 15.42 -10.56
C GLN A 121 11.75 14.59 -11.66
N GLU A 122 11.36 15.22 -12.76
CA GLU A 122 11.07 14.58 -14.04
C GLU A 122 12.39 13.95 -14.55
N GLY A 123 12.69 12.77 -14.06
CA GLY A 123 13.90 12.01 -14.37
C GLY A 123 13.52 10.64 -14.95
N GLN A 124 14.54 9.92 -15.43
CA GLN A 124 14.35 8.54 -15.86
C GLN A 124 13.82 7.68 -14.70
N PRO A 125 12.95 6.69 -15.01
CA PRO A 125 12.42 5.78 -14.00
C PRO A 125 13.55 5.10 -13.22
N VAL A 126 13.38 5.01 -11.90
CA VAL A 126 14.35 4.32 -11.03
C VAL A 126 14.09 2.83 -11.14
N THR A 127 14.96 2.13 -11.86
CA THR A 127 14.83 0.68 -12.08
C THR A 127 15.80 -0.09 -11.19
N LEU A 128 15.32 -1.21 -10.63
CA LEU A 128 16.10 -2.16 -9.85
C LEU A 128 16.03 -3.55 -10.49
N VAL A 129 17.10 -4.33 -10.38
CA VAL A 129 17.09 -5.77 -10.67
C VAL A 129 17.13 -6.50 -9.33
N THR A 130 15.96 -6.98 -8.88
CA THR A 130 15.80 -7.47 -7.51
C THR A 130 14.72 -8.56 -7.41
N ARG A 131 14.57 -9.13 -6.23
CA ARG A 131 13.48 -10.06 -5.90
C ARG A 131 12.23 -9.27 -5.57
N HIS A 132 11.30 -9.19 -6.51
CA HIS A 132 10.14 -8.30 -6.44
C HIS A 132 9.28 -8.52 -5.19
N VAL A 133 8.96 -9.78 -4.85
CA VAL A 133 8.16 -10.10 -3.65
C VAL A 133 8.84 -9.62 -2.38
N GLN A 134 10.13 -9.90 -2.24
CA GLN A 134 10.88 -9.49 -1.05
C GLN A 134 10.99 -7.96 -0.93
N LEU A 135 11.08 -7.25 -2.07
CA LEU A 135 11.02 -5.79 -2.06
C LEU A 135 9.65 -5.30 -1.58
N LEU A 136 8.53 -5.87 -2.08
CA LEU A 136 7.19 -5.54 -1.58
C LEU A 136 7.05 -5.85 -0.09
N MET A 137 7.64 -6.96 0.40
CA MET A 137 7.66 -7.29 1.82
C MET A 137 8.43 -6.26 2.64
N ALA A 138 9.61 -5.82 2.19
CA ALA A 138 10.40 -4.79 2.87
C ALA A 138 9.64 -3.45 2.94
N LEU A 139 9.05 -3.02 1.83
CA LEU A 139 8.24 -1.82 1.77
C LEU A 139 6.99 -1.94 2.67
N PHE A 140 6.33 -3.08 2.70
CA PHE A 140 5.17 -3.31 3.57
C PHE A 140 5.57 -3.34 5.06
N ALA A 141 6.67 -4.00 5.42
CA ALA A 141 7.18 -4.01 6.79
C ALA A 141 7.53 -2.60 7.29
N SER A 142 8.03 -1.71 6.41
CA SER A 142 8.26 -0.31 6.77
C SER A 142 6.95 0.43 7.08
N LEU A 143 5.85 0.15 6.35
CA LEU A 143 4.53 0.67 6.69
C LEU A 143 4.02 0.11 8.02
N GLU A 144 4.26 -1.18 8.31
CA GLU A 144 3.87 -1.78 9.59
C GLU A 144 4.60 -1.12 10.76
N CYS A 145 5.90 -0.81 10.61
CA CYS A 145 6.64 0.00 11.59
C CYS A 145 5.96 1.36 11.83
N CYS A 146 5.59 2.07 10.76
CA CYS A 146 4.89 3.34 10.88
C CYS A 146 3.53 3.18 11.58
N PHE A 147 2.75 2.15 11.24
CA PHE A 147 1.44 1.90 11.86
C PHE A 147 1.51 1.65 13.38
N THR A 148 2.66 1.27 13.93
CA THR A 148 2.81 1.08 15.40
C THR A 148 2.90 2.39 16.16
N VAL A 149 3.35 3.46 15.51
CA VAL A 149 3.61 4.77 16.12
C VAL A 149 2.63 5.86 15.69
N MET A 150 1.79 5.56 14.68
CA MET A 150 0.84 6.52 14.14
C MET A 150 -0.42 6.60 14.99
N SER A 151 -0.86 7.84 15.28
CA SER A 151 -2.19 8.14 15.83
C SER A 151 -3.23 8.20 14.69
N ALA A 152 -4.52 8.03 15.05
CA ALA A 152 -5.63 8.20 14.12
C ALA A 152 -5.63 9.63 13.52
N GLY A 153 -5.92 9.74 12.23
CA GLY A 153 -5.89 11.01 11.49
C GLY A 153 -4.52 11.40 10.93
N GLY A 154 -3.47 10.61 11.22
CA GLY A 154 -2.14 10.83 10.65
C GLY A 154 -2.03 10.46 9.17
N GLU A 155 -0.91 10.81 8.57
CA GLU A 155 -0.61 10.57 7.15
C GLU A 155 0.77 9.91 7.01
N ILE A 156 0.86 8.86 6.17
CA ILE A 156 2.11 8.24 5.76
C ILE A 156 2.33 8.54 4.28
N ASN A 157 3.46 9.15 3.98
CA ASN A 157 3.90 9.48 2.63
C ASN A 157 5.07 8.58 2.24
N ILE A 158 4.92 7.81 1.16
CA ILE A 158 5.98 6.97 0.62
C ILE A 158 6.39 7.43 -0.77
N GLY A 159 7.69 7.60 -1.00
CA GLY A 159 8.19 8.04 -2.29
C GLY A 159 9.71 7.94 -2.39
N ILE A 160 10.22 8.23 -3.59
CA ILE A 160 11.64 8.14 -3.90
C ILE A 160 12.27 9.53 -3.73
N ARG A 161 13.35 9.59 -2.97
CA ARG A 161 14.19 10.79 -2.81
C ARG A 161 15.67 10.42 -2.94
N LYS A 162 16.51 11.41 -3.23
CA LYS A 162 17.97 11.23 -3.17
C LYS A 162 18.45 11.30 -1.72
N ASN A 163 19.16 10.28 -1.29
CA ASN A 163 19.89 10.26 -0.04
C ASN A 163 21.37 10.08 -0.34
N LYS A 164 22.20 11.09 0.02
CA LYS A 164 23.65 11.11 -0.26
C LYS A 164 23.98 10.79 -1.74
N GLY A 165 23.18 11.32 -2.66
CA GLY A 165 23.34 11.14 -4.10
C GLY A 165 22.78 9.83 -4.68
N LYS A 166 22.29 8.91 -3.87
CA LYS A 166 21.65 7.65 -4.29
C LYS A 166 20.14 7.75 -4.13
N ASN A 167 19.40 7.00 -4.96
CA ASN A 167 17.96 6.87 -4.79
C ASN A 167 17.63 6.04 -3.55
N ALA A 168 16.71 6.54 -2.73
CA ALA A 168 16.23 5.86 -1.55
C ALA A 168 14.71 6.00 -1.46
N VAL A 169 14.05 5.01 -0.87
CA VAL A 169 12.62 5.11 -0.53
C VAL A 169 12.51 5.74 0.84
N HIS A 170 11.76 6.84 0.92
CA HIS A 170 11.44 7.52 2.17
C HIS A 170 9.99 7.24 2.54
N VAL A 171 9.79 6.75 3.77
CA VAL A 171 8.47 6.52 4.37
C VAL A 171 8.33 7.51 5.51
N VAL A 172 7.64 8.62 5.26
CA VAL A 172 7.52 9.77 6.16
C VAL A 172 6.19 9.73 6.88
N CYS A 173 6.22 9.76 8.20
CA CYS A 173 5.06 9.89 9.06
C CYS A 173 4.75 11.36 9.35
N LYS A 174 3.47 11.76 9.29
CA LYS A 174 2.98 13.10 9.60
C LYS A 174 1.73 13.04 10.46
N GLY A 175 1.56 14.03 11.33
CA GLY A 175 0.42 14.14 12.22
C GLY A 175 0.84 14.26 13.67
N ASP A 176 -0.03 13.81 14.57
CA ASP A 176 0.28 13.75 16.00
C ASP A 176 1.17 12.53 16.26
N LEU A 177 2.47 12.78 16.43
CA LEU A 177 3.51 11.79 16.57
C LEU A 177 4.25 11.96 17.90
N PRO A 178 4.81 10.89 18.46
CA PRO A 178 5.69 11.00 19.62
C PRO A 178 6.93 11.85 19.28
N GLY A 179 7.61 12.36 20.30
CA GLY A 179 8.89 13.05 20.10
C GLY A 179 9.90 12.19 19.35
N GLN A 180 10.84 12.83 18.65
CA GLN A 180 11.76 12.12 17.73
C GLN A 180 12.48 10.93 18.38
N SER A 181 13.03 11.13 19.60
CA SER A 181 13.73 10.05 20.32
C SER A 181 12.81 8.87 20.69
N GLU A 182 11.55 9.17 21.01
CA GLU A 182 10.56 8.16 21.32
C GLU A 182 10.07 7.44 20.05
N PHE A 183 9.90 8.15 18.95
CA PHE A 183 9.61 7.58 17.63
C PHE A 183 10.67 6.55 17.23
N VAL A 184 11.96 6.96 17.30
CA VAL A 184 13.09 6.07 16.99
C VAL A 184 13.10 4.85 17.88
N ARG A 185 12.94 5.03 19.20
CA ARG A 185 12.91 3.92 20.16
C ARG A 185 11.76 2.96 19.88
N ASN A 186 10.52 3.47 19.75
CA ASN A 186 9.32 2.64 19.57
C ASN A 186 9.39 1.81 18.27
N ILE A 187 10.01 2.36 17.20
CA ILE A 187 10.22 1.59 15.98
C ILE A 187 11.36 0.59 16.17
N SER A 188 12.52 1.03 16.63
CA SER A 188 13.72 0.18 16.70
C SER A 188 13.59 -1.03 17.61
N GLU A 189 12.76 -0.94 18.65
CA GLU A 189 12.45 -2.04 19.57
C GLU A 189 11.33 -2.95 19.07
N SER A 190 10.67 -2.64 17.94
CA SER A 190 9.55 -3.41 17.40
C SER A 190 9.99 -4.67 16.64
N GLU A 191 9.18 -5.72 16.72
CA GLU A 191 9.38 -6.94 15.90
C GLU A 191 9.32 -6.63 14.40
N ASN A 192 8.49 -5.65 14.00
CA ASN A 192 8.37 -5.22 12.61
C ASN A 192 9.69 -4.62 12.09
N TRP A 193 10.43 -3.88 12.94
CA TRP A 193 11.74 -3.34 12.58
C TRP A 193 12.78 -4.44 12.39
N ALA A 194 12.82 -5.41 13.29
CA ALA A 194 13.72 -6.55 13.15
C ALA A 194 13.44 -7.33 11.86
N ALA A 195 12.15 -7.56 11.52
CA ALA A 195 11.75 -8.20 10.28
C ALA A 195 12.15 -7.36 9.05
N LEU A 196 11.97 -6.03 9.10
CA LEU A 196 12.39 -5.12 8.03
C LEU A 196 13.88 -5.16 7.78
N GLN A 197 14.70 -5.15 8.85
CA GLN A 197 16.15 -5.24 8.75
C GLN A 197 16.58 -6.56 8.09
N GLU A 198 16.00 -7.69 8.51
CA GLU A 198 16.31 -9.00 7.94
C GLU A 198 15.95 -9.07 6.45
N ILE A 199 14.75 -8.61 6.06
CA ILE A 199 14.32 -8.62 4.66
C ILE A 199 15.19 -7.67 3.82
N SER A 200 15.51 -6.48 4.34
CA SER A 200 16.37 -5.52 3.63
C SER A 200 17.77 -6.08 3.40
N ALA A 201 18.34 -6.80 4.38
CA ALA A 201 19.64 -7.46 4.23
C ALA A 201 19.60 -8.57 3.17
N CYS A 202 18.51 -9.35 3.06
CA CYS A 202 18.34 -10.34 1.98
C CYS A 202 18.33 -9.71 0.59
N LEU A 203 17.98 -8.43 0.48
CA LEU A 203 18.01 -7.63 -0.75
C LEU A 203 19.33 -6.85 -0.93
N GLU A 204 20.35 -7.14 -0.13
CA GLU A 204 21.62 -6.39 -0.12
C GLU A 204 21.41 -4.86 0.13
N GLY A 205 20.27 -4.54 0.74
CA GLY A 205 19.85 -3.19 1.07
C GLY A 205 20.00 -2.86 2.55
N SER A 206 19.50 -1.71 2.93
CA SER A 206 19.47 -1.28 4.33
C SER A 206 18.20 -0.49 4.64
N ALA A 207 17.74 -0.59 5.89
CA ALA A 207 16.69 0.24 6.45
C ALA A 207 17.29 1.07 7.59
N ASN A 208 17.05 2.38 7.59
CA ASN A 208 17.57 3.31 8.58
C ASN A 208 16.45 4.23 9.07
N LEU A 209 16.53 4.65 10.30
CA LEU A 209 15.67 5.71 10.85
C LEU A 209 16.39 7.05 10.65
N ASP A 210 15.65 8.04 10.13
CA ASP A 210 16.17 9.40 10.08
C ASP A 210 16.02 10.03 11.46
N GLU A 211 17.13 10.56 12.00
CA GLU A 211 17.15 11.16 13.34
C GLU A 211 16.55 12.57 13.37
N THR A 212 16.32 13.19 12.22
CA THR A 212 15.82 14.56 12.08
C THR A 212 14.35 14.63 11.65
N GLU A 213 13.87 13.59 10.96
CA GLU A 213 12.50 13.47 10.48
C GLU A 213 11.87 12.18 11.02
N HIS A 214 10.54 12.14 11.16
CA HIS A 214 9.79 10.91 11.46
C HIS A 214 9.73 10.03 10.20
N CYS A 215 10.87 9.49 9.81
CA CYS A 215 11.07 8.86 8.52
C CYS A 215 11.87 7.56 8.61
N ILE A 216 11.41 6.54 7.87
CA ILE A 216 12.20 5.34 7.57
C ILE A 216 12.79 5.51 6.17
N VAL A 217 14.09 5.31 6.04
CA VAL A 217 14.83 5.40 4.78
C VAL A 217 15.31 4.02 4.37
N LEU A 218 14.85 3.54 3.20
CA LEU A 218 15.25 2.26 2.63
C LEU A 218 16.16 2.50 1.43
N MET A 219 17.30 1.82 1.40
CA MET A 219 18.25 1.88 0.29
C MET A 219 18.44 0.48 -0.27
N PHE A 220 18.31 0.35 -1.58
CA PHE A 220 18.54 -0.90 -2.31
C PHE A 220 19.56 -0.67 -3.41
N PRO A 221 20.40 -1.67 -3.74
CA PRO A 221 21.30 -1.59 -4.88
C PRO A 221 20.49 -1.62 -6.19
N GLU A 222 21.04 -1.05 -7.26
CA GLU A 222 20.43 -1.13 -8.60
C GLU A 222 20.29 -2.57 -9.08
N LYS A 223 21.17 -3.46 -8.62
CA LYS A 223 21.15 -4.89 -8.92
C LYS A 223 21.70 -5.66 -7.72
N ILE A 224 20.93 -6.66 -7.25
CA ILE A 224 21.40 -7.61 -6.23
C ILE A 224 22.23 -8.74 -6.88
N SER A 225 23.13 -9.30 -6.08
CA SER A 225 23.91 -10.50 -6.45
C SER A 225 22.97 -11.71 -6.60
N ARG A 226 23.39 -12.70 -7.39
CA ARG A 226 22.60 -13.92 -7.61
C ARG A 226 22.64 -14.85 -6.41
#